data_79debfae4dada3a8fef9b26cfd72fa01
#
_entry.id   79debfae4dada3a8fef9b26cfd72fa01
#
_cell.length_a   1.000
_cell.length_b   1.000
_cell.length_c   1.000
_cell.angle_alpha   90.00
_cell.angle_beta   90.00
_cell.angle_gamma   90.00
#
_symmetry.space_group_name_H-M   'P 1'
#
loop_
_entity.id
_entity.type
_entity.pdbx_description
1 polymer ?
#
loop_
_entity_poly.entity_id
_entity_poly.type
_entity_poly.pdbx_seq_one_letter_code
_entity_poly.pdbx_strand_id
1 'polypeptide(L)'
;MTFSLPTILLALLVPLSLPAACAELFDPEDGMLDMSRYLQDNPYGFLPVPMAITEPAVGYGGGLFGLFLHGKGTRDGDNFIPPPITAFGGGGTQNGTWFVGGGHRHTWNNDRIRYLVLLGYANIKLDIYSDGLSSFNKNTAIHSQTRGYGGLQKLLFRIGDTPIFVGASQVYAKTEVSADNPVVNRVWQQVLGQESASSALGVVAEYDTTDNFFYPKKGLSVQSEYRFFRSLLGGDYHYDQFSVDGKYYIPLSRTLTLAVAGNYQSLTHHDKRLTPMARPYIELRGISRYRYQGDYVSTAQTQLAWEFQPRWILQGFVGIGSAADEAHSLWEQTDVAWGTGFRYLIARQYGLQTGIDIAFSEHEQALYFNVGSGL
;
A
#
# COMPACT_ATOMS: atom_id res chain seq x y z
N MET A 1 -25.72 -18.69 -41.25
CA MET A 1 -25.40 -18.04 -39.97
C MET A 1 -24.95 -19.14 -39.01
N THR A 2 -23.67 -19.37 -38.94
CA THR A 2 -23.04 -20.42 -38.13
C THR A 2 -22.18 -19.72 -37.06
N PHE A 3 -22.62 -19.80 -35.80
CA PHE A 3 -21.88 -19.33 -34.66
C PHE A 3 -20.78 -20.34 -34.36
N SER A 4 -19.50 -19.94 -34.48
CA SER A 4 -18.36 -20.70 -33.99
C SER A 4 -18.07 -20.30 -32.54
N LEU A 5 -18.19 -21.27 -31.63
CA LEU A 5 -17.70 -21.15 -30.25
C LEU A 5 -16.16 -21.08 -30.24
N PRO A 6 -15.56 -20.17 -29.45
CA PRO A 6 -14.11 -20.25 -29.21
C PRO A 6 -13.82 -21.41 -28.25
N THR A 7 -12.88 -22.24 -28.66
CA THR A 7 -12.31 -23.37 -27.93
C THR A 7 -11.65 -22.86 -26.65
N ILE A 8 -12.22 -23.20 -25.50
CA ILE A 8 -11.61 -22.98 -24.18
C ILE A 8 -10.40 -23.90 -24.10
N LEU A 9 -9.21 -23.30 -24.08
CA LEU A 9 -7.95 -23.98 -23.85
C LEU A 9 -7.92 -24.49 -22.39
N LEU A 10 -8.18 -25.77 -22.22
CA LEU A 10 -8.07 -26.49 -20.96
C LEU A 10 -6.58 -26.58 -20.60
N ALA A 11 -6.10 -25.71 -19.72
CA ALA A 11 -4.73 -25.75 -19.24
C ALA A 11 -4.48 -27.08 -18.55
N LEU A 12 -3.51 -27.82 -19.05
CA LEU A 12 -3.01 -29.06 -18.47
C LEU A 12 -2.62 -28.88 -17.01
N LEU A 13 -3.41 -29.44 -16.12
CA LEU A 13 -2.98 -29.78 -14.77
C LEU A 13 -1.99 -30.98 -14.90
N VAL A 14 -0.71 -30.68 -14.95
CA VAL A 14 0.33 -31.69 -14.73
C VAL A 14 0.23 -32.09 -13.26
N PRO A 15 -0.03 -33.34 -12.93
CA PRO A 15 0.05 -33.81 -11.56
C PRO A 15 1.54 -33.89 -11.20
N LEU A 16 2.08 -32.80 -10.62
CA LEU A 16 3.32 -32.87 -9.88
C LEU A 16 3.06 -33.81 -8.69
N SER A 17 3.64 -34.99 -8.75
CA SER A 17 3.72 -35.92 -7.62
C SER A 17 4.46 -35.21 -6.45
N LEU A 18 3.72 -34.68 -5.52
CA LEU A 18 4.18 -34.05 -4.27
C LEU A 18 3.73 -34.91 -3.08
N PRO A 19 4.37 -36.08 -2.78
CA PRO A 19 3.86 -36.91 -1.70
C PRO A 19 4.36 -36.53 -0.30
N ALA A 20 5.42 -35.75 -0.15
CA ALA A 20 5.94 -35.39 1.17
C ALA A 20 5.73 -33.89 1.55
N ALA A 21 5.83 -32.99 0.60
CA ALA A 21 5.69 -31.54 0.84
C ALA A 21 4.24 -31.12 1.14
N CYS A 22 3.22 -31.89 0.76
CA CYS A 22 1.83 -31.54 1.02
C CYS A 22 1.44 -31.68 2.51
N ALA A 23 2.06 -32.59 3.26
CA ALA A 23 1.74 -32.76 4.68
C ALA A 23 2.21 -31.58 5.56
N GLU A 24 3.22 -30.85 5.11
CA GLU A 24 3.74 -29.65 5.79
C GLU A 24 2.88 -28.39 5.57
N LEU A 25 2.00 -28.42 4.57
CA LEU A 25 1.14 -27.29 4.22
C LEU A 25 -0.20 -27.29 4.97
N PHE A 26 -0.50 -28.33 5.73
CA PHE A 26 -1.73 -28.43 6.50
C PHE A 26 -1.45 -28.48 8.00
N ASP A 27 -2.20 -27.68 8.75
CA ASP A 27 -2.11 -27.69 10.20
C ASP A 27 -2.73 -28.99 10.75
N PRO A 28 -1.99 -29.78 11.56
CA PRO A 28 -2.53 -31.02 12.12
C PRO A 28 -3.63 -30.80 13.18
N GLU A 29 -3.79 -29.58 13.70
CA GLU A 29 -4.84 -29.28 14.70
C GLU A 29 -6.22 -29.16 14.04
N ASP A 30 -6.31 -28.55 12.86
CA ASP A 30 -7.58 -28.27 12.18
C ASP A 30 -7.67 -28.85 10.77
N GLY A 31 -6.58 -29.41 10.23
CA GLY A 31 -6.53 -29.97 8.88
C GLY A 31 -6.62 -28.93 7.76
N MET A 32 -6.51 -27.63 8.07
CA MET A 32 -6.63 -26.55 7.11
C MET A 32 -5.25 -26.12 6.57
N LEU A 33 -5.24 -25.47 5.41
CA LEU A 33 -4.03 -24.93 4.79
C LEU A 33 -3.34 -23.94 5.74
N ASP A 34 -2.08 -24.19 6.08
CA ASP A 34 -1.24 -23.33 6.92
C ASP A 34 0.22 -23.37 6.46
N MET A 35 0.68 -22.25 5.97
CA MET A 35 2.06 -22.11 5.51
C MET A 35 3.07 -21.90 6.65
N SER A 36 2.64 -21.85 7.93
CA SER A 36 3.53 -21.52 9.06
C SER A 36 4.69 -22.49 9.19
N ARG A 37 4.44 -23.81 9.08
CA ARG A 37 5.50 -24.83 9.15
C ARG A 37 6.44 -24.72 7.97
N TYR A 38 5.91 -24.66 6.77
CA TYR A 38 6.70 -24.50 5.57
C TYR A 38 7.64 -23.29 5.65
N LEU A 39 7.13 -22.13 6.14
CA LEU A 39 7.92 -20.93 6.31
C LEU A 39 8.95 -21.04 7.45
N GLN A 40 8.66 -21.83 8.50
CA GLN A 40 9.60 -22.05 9.62
C GLN A 40 10.75 -22.98 9.28
N ASP A 41 10.45 -24.07 8.58
CA ASP A 41 11.41 -25.11 8.28
C ASP A 41 12.27 -24.76 7.06
N ASN A 42 11.80 -23.81 6.26
CA ASN A 42 12.52 -23.24 5.13
C ASN A 42 12.87 -21.77 5.40
N PRO A 43 13.99 -21.42 6.07
CA PRO A 43 14.35 -20.05 6.40
C PRO A 43 14.58 -19.14 5.18
N TYR A 44 14.59 -19.71 4.00
CA TYR A 44 14.49 -19.03 2.70
C TYR A 44 13.19 -19.39 1.99
N GLY A 45 12.16 -19.78 2.77
CA GLY A 45 10.87 -20.22 2.24
C GLY A 45 10.22 -19.12 1.42
N PHE A 46 9.93 -19.46 0.18
CA PHE A 46 9.29 -18.58 -0.78
C PHE A 46 7.78 -18.77 -0.70
N LEU A 47 7.06 -17.71 -0.35
CA LEU A 47 5.61 -17.66 -0.44
C LEU A 47 5.21 -16.88 -1.70
N PRO A 48 4.71 -17.55 -2.74
CA PRO A 48 4.15 -16.84 -3.90
C PRO A 48 2.84 -16.17 -3.50
N VAL A 49 2.76 -14.87 -3.70
CA VAL A 49 1.58 -14.05 -3.44
C VAL A 49 1.05 -13.55 -4.78
N PRO A 50 0.05 -14.21 -5.37
CA PRO A 50 -0.62 -13.69 -6.55
C PRO A 50 -1.39 -12.42 -6.17
N MET A 51 -1.34 -11.42 -7.04
CA MET A 51 -2.03 -10.16 -6.88
C MET A 51 -2.93 -9.91 -8.08
N ALA A 52 -4.19 -9.62 -7.84
CA ALA A 52 -5.06 -9.04 -8.86
C ALA A 52 -5.05 -7.51 -8.68
N ILE A 53 -4.91 -6.82 -9.78
CA ILE A 53 -4.93 -5.37 -9.85
C ILE A 53 -6.30 -4.99 -10.39
N THR A 54 -7.07 -4.28 -9.60
CA THR A 54 -8.41 -3.83 -9.99
C THR A 54 -8.63 -2.37 -9.61
N GLU A 55 -7.52 -1.66 -9.40
CA GLU A 55 -7.51 -0.22 -9.12
C GLU A 55 -8.07 0.54 -10.34
N PRO A 56 -9.19 1.27 -10.20
CA PRO A 56 -9.82 1.93 -11.33
C PRO A 56 -8.89 2.87 -12.11
N ALA A 57 -7.93 3.50 -11.41
CA ALA A 57 -6.98 4.42 -12.02
C ALA A 57 -6.03 3.75 -13.02
N VAL A 58 -5.71 2.46 -12.87
CA VAL A 58 -4.76 1.72 -13.71
C VAL A 58 -5.39 0.56 -14.47
N GLY A 59 -6.67 0.29 -14.24
CA GLY A 59 -7.42 -0.79 -14.90
C GLY A 59 -7.15 -2.18 -14.31
N TYR A 60 -7.72 -3.20 -14.95
CA TYR A 60 -7.62 -4.59 -14.49
C TYR A 60 -6.29 -5.23 -14.90
N GLY A 61 -5.74 -6.02 -14.01
CA GLY A 61 -4.48 -6.70 -14.27
C GLY A 61 -4.12 -7.73 -13.21
N GLY A 62 -2.89 -8.15 -13.22
CA GLY A 62 -2.38 -9.09 -12.25
C GLY A 62 -0.87 -8.98 -12.07
N GLY A 63 -0.40 -9.62 -11.02
CA GLY A 63 1.01 -9.68 -10.68
C GLY A 63 1.33 -10.88 -9.80
N LEU A 64 2.60 -11.05 -9.56
CA LEU A 64 3.12 -12.06 -8.66
C LEU A 64 4.22 -11.43 -7.80
N PHE A 65 4.11 -11.58 -6.50
CA PHE A 65 5.18 -11.27 -5.56
C PHE A 65 5.69 -12.53 -4.88
N GLY A 66 6.99 -12.61 -4.71
CA GLY A 66 7.64 -13.56 -3.83
C GLY A 66 7.89 -12.93 -2.47
N LEU A 67 7.37 -13.54 -1.42
CA LEU A 67 7.62 -13.13 -0.05
C LEU A 67 8.55 -14.15 0.60
N PHE A 68 9.65 -13.69 1.16
CA PHE A 68 10.65 -14.49 1.88
C PHE A 68 10.69 -14.05 3.33
N LEU A 69 10.42 -14.95 4.24
CA LEU A 69 10.56 -14.76 5.67
C LEU A 69 11.86 -15.43 6.12
N HIS A 70 12.85 -14.63 6.56
CA HIS A 70 14.18 -15.11 6.93
C HIS A 70 14.21 -15.56 8.39
N GLY A 71 13.77 -16.78 8.65
CA GLY A 71 13.78 -17.41 9.97
C GLY A 71 12.45 -17.29 10.71
N LYS A 72 12.53 -17.47 12.02
CA LYS A 72 11.35 -17.43 12.91
C LYS A 72 11.18 -16.05 13.50
N GLY A 73 9.94 -15.59 13.61
CA GLY A 73 9.64 -14.41 14.39
C GLY A 73 9.94 -14.63 15.87
N THR A 74 10.10 -13.55 16.59
CA THR A 74 10.32 -13.56 18.05
C THR A 74 9.14 -12.91 18.76
N ARG A 75 8.99 -13.15 20.05
CA ARG A 75 8.01 -12.45 20.89
C ARG A 75 8.72 -11.67 21.97
N ASP A 76 8.27 -10.43 22.17
CA ASP A 76 8.64 -9.58 23.29
C ASP A 76 7.36 -9.24 24.05
N GLY A 77 7.10 -9.96 25.14
CA GLY A 77 5.80 -9.96 25.82
C GLY A 77 4.68 -10.42 24.88
N ASP A 78 3.64 -9.61 24.73
CA ASP A 78 2.50 -9.86 23.84
C ASP A 78 2.81 -9.52 22.37
N ASN A 79 3.89 -8.79 22.10
CA ASN A 79 4.21 -8.29 20.77
C ASN A 79 4.91 -9.36 19.92
N PHE A 80 4.42 -9.60 18.72
CA PHE A 80 5.08 -10.44 17.74
C PHE A 80 5.99 -9.60 16.84
N ILE A 81 7.29 -9.85 16.93
CA ILE A 81 8.30 -9.26 16.04
C ILE A 81 8.52 -10.21 14.87
N PRO A 82 8.13 -9.85 13.65
CA PRO A 82 8.32 -10.71 12.48
C PRO A 82 9.81 -10.89 12.18
N PRO A 83 10.19 -12.01 11.55
CA PRO A 83 11.55 -12.18 11.05
C PRO A 83 11.85 -11.13 9.97
N PRO A 84 13.11 -10.97 9.55
CA PRO A 84 13.40 -10.17 8.37
C PRO A 84 12.61 -10.65 7.16
N ILE A 85 12.11 -9.71 6.37
CA ILE A 85 11.20 -9.96 5.25
C ILE A 85 11.83 -9.39 3.98
N THR A 86 11.97 -10.20 2.94
CA THR A 86 12.26 -9.72 1.59
C THR A 86 11.07 -10.01 0.69
N ALA A 87 10.67 -9.04 -0.10
CA ALA A 87 9.66 -9.24 -1.12
C ALA A 87 10.16 -8.68 -2.45
N PHE A 88 9.88 -9.39 -3.55
CA PHE A 88 10.09 -8.86 -4.88
C PHE A 88 9.07 -9.43 -5.85
N GLY A 89 8.76 -8.67 -6.88
CA GLY A 89 7.78 -9.09 -7.86
C GLY A 89 7.46 -8.00 -8.86
N GLY A 90 6.39 -8.23 -9.60
CA GLY A 90 5.91 -7.29 -10.58
C GLY A 90 4.52 -7.65 -11.06
N GLY A 91 3.96 -6.75 -11.85
CA GLY A 91 2.64 -6.92 -12.41
C GLY A 91 2.39 -5.99 -13.59
N GLY A 92 1.23 -6.17 -14.21
CA GLY A 92 0.79 -5.31 -15.28
C GLY A 92 -0.72 -5.34 -15.45
N THR A 93 -1.25 -4.34 -16.13
CA THR A 93 -2.67 -4.15 -16.36
C THR A 93 -2.98 -3.97 -17.85
N GLN A 94 -4.23 -4.15 -18.20
CA GLN A 94 -4.70 -4.08 -19.60
C GLN A 94 -4.52 -2.71 -20.25
N ASN A 95 -4.44 -1.62 -19.46
CA ASN A 95 -4.17 -0.29 -20.01
C ASN A 95 -2.70 -0.07 -20.38
N GLY A 96 -1.82 -1.08 -20.13
CA GLY A 96 -0.38 -1.04 -20.41
C GLY A 96 0.44 -0.45 -19.27
N THR A 97 -0.11 -0.31 -18.06
CA THR A 97 0.66 -0.12 -16.83
C THR A 97 1.40 -1.42 -16.51
N TRP A 98 2.66 -1.30 -16.09
CA TRP A 98 3.44 -2.40 -15.55
C TRP A 98 4.48 -1.89 -14.56
N PHE A 99 4.87 -2.75 -13.64
CA PHE A 99 5.86 -2.42 -12.63
C PHE A 99 6.63 -3.67 -12.21
N VAL A 100 7.84 -3.43 -11.73
CA VAL A 100 8.68 -4.41 -11.05
C VAL A 100 9.33 -3.74 -9.85
N GLY A 101 9.44 -4.45 -8.76
CA GLY A 101 10.05 -3.88 -7.57
C GLY A 101 10.31 -4.91 -6.49
N GLY A 102 10.92 -4.44 -5.43
CA GLY A 102 11.19 -5.25 -4.26
C GLY A 102 11.54 -4.41 -3.06
N GLY A 103 11.60 -5.06 -1.92
CA GLY A 103 11.96 -4.43 -0.67
C GLY A 103 12.46 -5.42 0.36
N HIS A 104 13.09 -4.86 1.37
CA HIS A 104 13.59 -5.60 2.51
C HIS A 104 13.27 -4.85 3.78
N ARG A 105 12.70 -5.56 4.75
CA ARG A 105 12.47 -5.09 6.11
C ARG A 105 13.31 -5.92 7.07
N HIS A 106 14.03 -5.26 7.95
CA HIS A 106 14.83 -5.90 8.99
C HIS A 106 14.65 -5.21 10.33
N THR A 107 14.70 -6.00 11.40
CA THR A 107 14.75 -5.49 12.77
C THR A 107 15.92 -6.12 13.50
N TRP A 108 16.64 -5.32 14.29
CA TRP A 108 17.76 -5.78 15.09
C TRP A 108 17.51 -5.50 16.58
N ASN A 109 18.24 -6.22 17.43
CA ASN A 109 18.28 -6.01 18.87
C ASN A 109 16.89 -6.02 19.51
N ASN A 110 16.07 -7.06 19.27
CA ASN A 110 14.70 -7.15 19.78
C ASN A 110 13.88 -5.90 19.44
N ASP A 111 13.83 -5.57 18.15
CA ASP A 111 13.08 -4.44 17.62
C ASP A 111 13.54 -3.06 18.12
N ARG A 112 14.81 -2.92 18.54
CA ARG A 112 15.39 -1.60 18.88
C ARG A 112 15.77 -0.79 17.64
N ILE A 113 16.03 -1.46 16.52
CA ILE A 113 16.36 -0.83 15.23
C ILE A 113 15.46 -1.43 14.17
N ARG A 114 14.77 -0.57 13.42
CA ARG A 114 13.92 -0.94 12.28
C ARG A 114 14.50 -0.34 11.01
N TYR A 115 14.67 -1.17 10.00
CA TYR A 115 15.10 -0.74 8.66
C TYR A 115 14.10 -1.23 7.61
N LEU A 116 13.81 -0.37 6.67
CA LEU A 116 13.00 -0.66 5.48
C LEU A 116 13.68 -0.06 4.27
N VAL A 117 13.81 -0.84 3.20
CA VAL A 117 14.17 -0.36 1.87
C VAL A 117 13.19 -0.88 0.84
N LEU A 118 12.75 -0.02 -0.05
CA LEU A 118 11.90 -0.32 -1.19
C LEU A 118 12.54 0.26 -2.45
N LEU A 119 12.55 -0.52 -3.53
CA LEU A 119 13.05 -0.10 -4.83
C LEU A 119 12.08 -0.57 -5.93
N GLY A 120 11.92 0.21 -6.97
CA GLY A 120 11.05 -0.18 -8.06
C GLY A 120 11.29 0.59 -9.34
N TYR A 121 10.82 0.01 -10.42
CA TYR A 121 10.70 0.62 -11.73
C TYR A 121 9.27 0.40 -12.23
N ALA A 122 8.65 1.44 -12.79
CA ALA A 122 7.28 1.35 -13.26
C ALA A 122 7.07 2.19 -14.52
N ASN A 123 6.08 1.76 -15.29
CA ASN A 123 5.45 2.54 -16.35
C ASN A 123 3.96 2.57 -16.04
N ILE A 124 3.49 3.68 -15.48
CA ILE A 124 2.14 3.82 -14.94
C ILE A 124 1.34 4.74 -15.85
N LYS A 125 0.22 4.25 -16.34
CA LYS A 125 -0.76 5.04 -17.09
C LYS A 125 -1.94 5.33 -16.16
N LEU A 126 -2.20 6.61 -15.93
CA LEU A 126 -3.21 7.09 -14.98
C LEU A 126 -4.10 8.14 -15.64
N ASP A 127 -5.33 8.17 -15.18
CA ASP A 127 -6.22 9.29 -15.37
C ASP A 127 -6.03 10.28 -14.21
N ILE A 128 -5.56 11.48 -14.54
CA ILE A 128 -5.39 12.56 -13.56
C ILE A 128 -6.55 13.53 -13.75
N TYR A 129 -7.24 13.82 -12.67
CA TYR A 129 -8.32 14.80 -12.63
C TYR A 129 -7.74 16.11 -12.10
N SER A 130 -7.62 17.13 -12.97
CA SER A 130 -6.98 18.39 -12.61
C SER A 130 -8.01 19.48 -12.36
N ASP A 131 -8.08 19.95 -11.15
CA ASP A 131 -8.80 21.19 -10.79
C ASP A 131 -8.01 22.47 -11.14
N GLY A 132 -6.71 22.35 -11.39
CA GLY A 132 -5.79 23.48 -11.56
C GLY A 132 -5.65 24.06 -12.97
N LEU A 133 -6.15 23.38 -13.99
CA LEU A 133 -6.23 23.91 -15.34
C LEU A 133 -7.62 24.49 -15.55
N SER A 134 -7.81 25.75 -15.29
CA SER A 134 -9.06 26.52 -15.33
C SER A 134 -9.87 26.47 -16.65
N SER A 135 -9.43 25.69 -17.62
CA SER A 135 -10.09 25.47 -18.92
C SER A 135 -10.74 24.11 -19.08
N PHE A 136 -10.57 23.19 -18.14
CA PHE A 136 -11.14 21.84 -18.19
C PHE A 136 -12.17 21.64 -17.08
N ASN A 137 -13.29 21.02 -17.41
CA ASN A 137 -14.34 20.67 -16.46
C ASN A 137 -13.75 19.68 -15.42
N LYS A 138 -14.09 19.82 -14.13
CA LYS A 138 -13.64 18.99 -13.00
C LYS A 138 -13.73 17.48 -13.21
N ASN A 139 -14.55 17.04 -14.17
CA ASN A 139 -14.75 15.63 -14.52
C ASN A 139 -13.97 15.18 -15.76
N THR A 140 -13.08 16.00 -16.31
CA THR A 140 -12.29 15.62 -17.50
C THR A 140 -11.00 14.97 -17.05
N ALA A 141 -10.85 13.69 -17.34
CA ALA A 141 -9.62 12.96 -17.11
C ALA A 141 -8.54 13.35 -18.13
N ILE A 142 -7.34 13.61 -17.67
CA ILE A 142 -6.15 13.73 -18.48
C ILE A 142 -5.42 12.40 -18.44
N HIS A 143 -5.39 11.68 -19.55
CA HIS A 143 -4.62 10.44 -19.67
C HIS A 143 -3.13 10.78 -19.59
N SER A 144 -2.48 10.30 -18.56
CA SER A 144 -1.05 10.51 -18.29
C SER A 144 -0.28 9.21 -18.29
N GLN A 145 0.98 9.29 -18.65
CA GLN A 145 1.95 8.22 -18.52
C GLN A 145 3.14 8.73 -17.71
N THR A 146 3.44 8.00 -16.62
CA THR A 146 4.64 8.22 -15.81
C THR A 146 5.51 6.99 -15.87
N ARG A 147 6.75 7.15 -16.36
CA ARG A 147 7.75 6.11 -16.40
C ARG A 147 8.92 6.51 -15.53
N GLY A 148 9.45 5.57 -14.75
CA GLY A 148 10.62 5.87 -13.95
C GLY A 148 10.95 4.83 -12.91
N TYR A 149 11.99 5.10 -12.17
CA TYR A 149 12.44 4.31 -11.05
C TYR A 149 12.51 5.14 -9.79
N GLY A 150 12.43 4.47 -8.68
CA GLY A 150 12.56 5.13 -7.40
C GLY A 150 12.80 4.17 -6.27
N GLY A 151 13.08 4.74 -5.11
CA GLY A 151 13.27 4.00 -3.89
C GLY A 151 13.01 4.86 -2.67
N LEU A 152 12.73 4.15 -1.60
CA LEU A 152 12.56 4.69 -0.26
C LEU A 152 13.40 3.84 0.69
N GLN A 153 14.11 4.49 1.60
CA GLN A 153 14.67 3.81 2.76
C GLN A 153 14.30 4.57 4.04
N LYS A 154 14.11 3.80 5.12
CA LYS A 154 13.76 4.30 6.44
C LYS A 154 14.53 3.55 7.50
N LEU A 155 15.14 4.28 8.43
CA LEU A 155 15.88 3.73 9.56
C LEU A 155 15.37 4.38 10.84
N LEU A 156 14.90 3.57 11.78
CA LEU A 156 14.32 3.99 13.04
C LEU A 156 15.06 3.36 14.22
N PHE A 157 15.18 4.10 15.29
CA PHE A 157 15.77 3.68 16.55
C PHE A 157 14.75 3.85 17.68
N ARG A 158 14.60 2.83 18.51
CA ARG A 158 13.74 2.86 19.70
C ARG A 158 14.36 3.74 20.78
N ILE A 159 13.56 4.59 21.39
CA ILE A 159 13.99 5.43 22.51
C ILE A 159 13.87 4.62 23.82
N GLY A 160 15.00 4.18 24.34
CA GLY A 160 15.03 3.37 25.57
C GLY A 160 14.19 2.10 25.44
N ASP A 161 13.35 1.83 26.44
CA ASP A 161 12.40 0.71 26.46
C ASP A 161 10.95 1.17 26.19
N THR A 162 10.80 2.35 25.59
CA THR A 162 9.48 2.90 25.25
C THR A 162 8.99 2.35 23.89
N PRO A 163 7.71 2.44 23.56
CA PRO A 163 7.19 2.11 22.24
C PRO A 163 7.43 3.21 21.17
N ILE A 164 8.32 4.17 21.47
CA ILE A 164 8.63 5.30 20.58
C ILE A 164 9.87 5.01 19.78
N PHE A 165 9.79 5.23 18.48
CA PHE A 165 10.90 5.16 17.54
C PHE A 165 11.08 6.51 16.87
N VAL A 166 12.34 6.90 16.64
CA VAL A 166 12.70 8.10 15.89
C VAL A 166 13.77 7.75 14.88
N GLY A 167 13.79 8.45 13.77
CA GLY A 167 14.80 8.22 12.77
C GLY A 167 14.61 9.05 11.52
N ALA A 168 15.13 8.55 10.43
CA ALA A 168 15.16 9.25 9.16
C ALA A 168 14.63 8.37 8.01
N SER A 169 14.13 9.03 7.00
CA SER A 169 13.81 8.44 5.70
C SER A 169 14.55 9.16 4.59
N GLN A 170 14.75 8.46 3.49
CA GLN A 170 15.23 9.01 2.23
C GLN A 170 14.35 8.50 1.11
N VAL A 171 13.93 9.40 0.24
CA VAL A 171 13.19 9.09 -0.99
C VAL A 171 13.98 9.63 -2.17
N TYR A 172 14.08 8.82 -3.21
CA TYR A 172 14.57 9.25 -4.51
C TYR A 172 13.72 8.64 -5.59
N ALA A 173 13.29 9.44 -6.56
CA ALA A 173 12.59 8.97 -7.74
C ALA A 173 13.03 9.80 -8.95
N LYS A 174 13.28 9.14 -10.07
CA LYS A 174 13.50 9.79 -11.36
C LYS A 174 12.41 9.34 -12.31
N THR A 175 11.65 10.31 -12.84
CA THR A 175 10.44 10.04 -13.62
C THR A 175 10.40 10.90 -14.86
N GLU A 176 9.82 10.34 -15.92
CA GLU A 176 9.37 11.01 -17.13
C GLU A 176 7.85 11.03 -17.11
N VAL A 177 7.25 12.20 -17.22
CA VAL A 177 5.79 12.38 -17.25
C VAL A 177 5.38 12.89 -18.61
N SER A 178 4.40 12.22 -19.22
CA SER A 178 3.81 12.61 -20.49
C SER A 178 2.29 12.54 -20.45
N ALA A 179 1.63 13.28 -21.32
CA ALA A 179 0.17 13.22 -21.49
C ALA A 179 -0.18 12.89 -22.94
N ASP A 180 -1.28 12.16 -23.15
CA ASP A 180 -1.77 11.81 -24.50
C ASP A 180 -2.25 13.04 -25.27
N ASN A 181 -2.75 14.07 -24.56
CA ASN A 181 -3.12 15.33 -25.18
C ASN A 181 -1.86 16.14 -25.54
N PRO A 182 -1.62 16.46 -26.84
CA PRO A 182 -0.38 17.12 -27.29
C PRO A 182 -0.19 18.53 -26.66
N VAL A 183 -1.27 19.23 -26.37
CA VAL A 183 -1.21 20.57 -25.74
C VAL A 183 -0.79 20.45 -24.28
N VAL A 184 -1.43 19.56 -23.53
CA VAL A 184 -1.09 19.29 -22.15
C VAL A 184 0.33 18.76 -22.04
N ASN A 185 0.71 17.82 -22.91
CA ASN A 185 2.05 17.25 -22.95
C ASN A 185 3.13 18.33 -23.18
N ARG A 186 2.90 19.25 -24.11
CA ARG A 186 3.82 20.37 -24.35
C ARG A 186 3.97 21.27 -23.14
N VAL A 187 2.87 21.59 -22.46
CA VAL A 187 2.89 22.39 -21.22
C VAL A 187 3.66 21.66 -20.13
N TRP A 188 3.40 20.37 -19.94
CA TRP A 188 4.12 19.57 -18.94
C TRP A 188 5.60 19.48 -19.22
N GLN A 189 6.01 19.23 -20.48
CA GLN A 189 7.42 19.20 -20.85
C GLN A 189 8.11 20.56 -20.66
N GLN A 190 7.41 21.68 -20.85
CA GLN A 190 7.96 23.01 -20.59
C GLN A 190 8.10 23.32 -19.10
N VAL A 191 7.18 22.83 -18.26
CA VAL A 191 7.15 23.10 -16.81
C VAL A 191 7.97 22.10 -16.02
N LEU A 192 7.85 20.81 -16.34
CA LEU A 192 8.45 19.70 -15.58
C LEU A 192 9.78 19.21 -16.20
N GLY A 193 10.05 19.53 -17.48
CA GLY A 193 11.13 18.94 -18.23
C GLY A 193 10.75 17.58 -18.84
N GLN A 194 11.65 16.98 -19.62
CA GLN A 194 11.44 15.64 -20.16
C GLN A 194 11.59 14.58 -19.07
N GLU A 195 12.57 14.76 -18.20
CA GLU A 195 12.82 13.94 -17.03
C GLU A 195 12.89 14.84 -15.80
N SER A 196 12.44 14.34 -14.67
CA SER A 196 12.52 15.05 -13.41
C SER A 196 12.88 14.11 -12.27
N ALA A 197 13.65 14.61 -11.33
CA ALA A 197 14.06 13.91 -10.13
C ALA A 197 13.38 14.52 -8.90
N SER A 198 12.82 13.66 -8.06
CA SER A 198 12.34 14.01 -6.72
C SER A 198 13.27 13.38 -5.70
N SER A 199 13.86 14.18 -4.83
CA SER A 199 14.78 13.69 -3.79
C SER A 199 14.47 14.38 -2.48
N ALA A 200 14.28 13.58 -1.44
CA ALA A 200 13.94 14.06 -0.11
C ALA A 200 14.68 13.32 1.00
N LEU A 201 14.96 14.05 2.06
CA LEU A 201 15.22 13.48 3.38
C LEU A 201 14.03 13.77 4.28
N GLY A 202 13.74 12.84 5.18
CA GLY A 202 12.65 12.96 6.14
C GLY A 202 13.09 12.67 7.56
N VAL A 203 12.39 13.28 8.51
CA VAL A 203 12.45 12.93 9.93
C VAL A 203 11.19 12.16 10.26
N VAL A 204 11.33 11.03 10.94
CA VAL A 204 10.24 10.11 11.26
C VAL A 204 10.16 9.91 12.76
N ALA A 205 8.95 9.98 13.29
CA ALA A 205 8.62 9.54 14.64
C ALA A 205 7.50 8.50 14.55
N GLU A 206 7.64 7.39 15.29
CA GLU A 206 6.66 6.31 15.31
C GLU A 206 6.38 5.92 16.77
N TYR A 207 5.11 5.74 17.10
CA TYR A 207 4.64 5.13 18.35
C TYR A 207 3.93 3.84 17.99
N ASP A 208 4.40 2.70 18.50
CA ASP A 208 3.87 1.39 18.11
C ASP A 208 3.74 0.46 19.33
N THR A 209 2.50 0.12 19.65
CA THR A 209 2.11 -0.83 20.68
C THR A 209 1.28 -1.99 20.14
N THR A 210 1.29 -2.20 18.82
CA THR A 210 0.52 -3.27 18.19
C THR A 210 1.05 -4.64 18.58
N ASP A 211 0.16 -5.59 18.77
CA ASP A 211 0.49 -6.96 19.18
C ASP A 211 1.01 -7.83 18.03
N ASN A 212 0.76 -7.46 16.80
CA ASN A 212 1.21 -8.20 15.62
C ASN A 212 1.43 -7.26 14.42
N PHE A 213 2.47 -7.51 13.65
CA PHE A 213 2.77 -6.74 12.45
C PHE A 213 1.81 -6.98 11.28
N PHE A 214 1.41 -8.23 11.04
CA PHE A 214 0.57 -8.60 9.89
C PHE A 214 -0.92 -8.51 10.19
N TYR A 215 -1.32 -8.85 11.41
CA TYR A 215 -2.70 -8.86 11.86
C TYR A 215 -2.83 -8.34 13.28
N PRO A 216 -2.77 -7.03 13.46
CA PRO A 216 -2.99 -6.43 14.78
C PRO A 216 -4.44 -6.64 15.25
N LYS A 217 -4.60 -7.11 16.46
CA LYS A 217 -5.90 -7.19 17.15
C LYS A 217 -6.01 -6.18 18.28
N LYS A 218 -4.87 -5.64 18.74
CA LYS A 218 -4.79 -4.72 19.87
C LYS A 218 -3.63 -3.76 19.68
N GLY A 219 -3.80 -2.54 20.18
CA GLY A 219 -2.72 -1.55 20.27
C GLY A 219 -2.90 -0.38 19.33
N LEU A 220 -2.01 0.57 19.45
CA LEU A 220 -1.98 1.82 18.71
C LEU A 220 -0.68 1.90 17.91
N SER A 221 -0.78 2.24 16.64
CA SER A 221 0.34 2.62 15.79
C SER A 221 0.09 4.03 15.27
N VAL A 222 1.03 4.95 15.51
CA VAL A 222 1.02 6.31 14.95
C VAL A 222 2.38 6.57 14.36
N GLN A 223 2.42 6.98 13.09
CA GLN A 223 3.64 7.42 12.42
C GLN A 223 3.46 8.87 11.97
N SER A 224 4.43 9.72 12.27
CA SER A 224 4.53 11.07 11.75
C SER A 224 5.82 11.22 10.97
N GLU A 225 5.74 11.86 9.83
CA GLU A 225 6.89 12.07 8.97
C GLU A 225 6.87 13.47 8.35
N TYR A 226 8.02 14.15 8.38
CA TYR A 226 8.23 15.41 7.69
C TYR A 226 9.36 15.24 6.68
N ARG A 227 9.09 15.44 5.39
CA ARG A 227 10.02 15.29 4.28
C ARG A 227 10.36 16.63 3.65
N PHE A 228 11.65 16.82 3.41
CA PHE A 228 12.20 18.00 2.75
C PHE A 228 12.67 17.63 1.35
N PHE A 229 11.95 18.06 0.33
CA PHE A 229 12.37 17.89 -1.06
C PHE A 229 13.22 19.07 -1.48
N ARG A 230 14.47 18.80 -1.90
CA ARG A 230 15.47 19.85 -2.18
C ARG A 230 16.36 19.48 -3.35
N SER A 231 16.78 20.48 -4.13
CA SER A 231 17.75 20.31 -5.22
C SER A 231 19.14 19.92 -4.72
N LEU A 232 19.53 20.36 -3.51
CA LEU A 232 20.77 19.94 -2.88
C LEU A 232 20.88 18.40 -2.71
N LEU A 233 19.74 17.73 -2.65
CA LEU A 233 19.65 16.28 -2.55
C LEU A 233 19.60 15.58 -3.92
N GLY A 234 19.78 16.32 -5.01
CA GLY A 234 19.69 15.80 -6.38
C GLY A 234 18.28 15.78 -6.96
N GLY A 235 17.35 16.54 -6.39
CA GLY A 235 15.99 16.73 -6.89
C GLY A 235 15.82 18.00 -7.70
N ASP A 236 14.76 18.08 -8.48
CA ASP A 236 14.38 19.24 -9.29
C ASP A 236 13.32 20.11 -8.62
N TYR A 237 12.79 19.68 -7.46
CA TYR A 237 11.64 20.28 -6.80
C TYR A 237 11.98 20.77 -5.40
N HIS A 238 11.28 21.85 -4.99
CA HIS A 238 11.38 22.45 -3.66
C HIS A 238 10.00 22.50 -3.01
N TYR A 239 9.72 21.56 -2.13
CA TYR A 239 8.50 21.54 -1.32
C TYR A 239 8.74 20.72 -0.05
N ASP A 240 7.84 20.85 0.89
CA ASP A 240 7.84 20.04 2.10
C ASP A 240 6.53 19.26 2.18
N GLN A 241 6.62 18.03 2.65
CA GLN A 241 5.47 17.19 2.94
C GLN A 241 5.46 16.83 4.43
N PHE A 242 4.31 16.96 5.05
CA PHE A 242 4.07 16.45 6.38
C PHE A 242 2.96 15.41 6.32
N SER A 243 3.13 14.29 7.01
CA SER A 243 2.11 13.25 7.14
C SER A 243 2.01 12.74 8.56
N VAL A 244 0.79 12.37 8.94
CA VAL A 244 0.50 11.61 10.16
C VAL A 244 -0.46 10.50 9.79
N ASP A 245 -0.09 9.26 10.13
CA ASP A 245 -0.91 8.07 9.99
C ASP A 245 -1.12 7.45 11.35
N GLY A 246 -2.36 7.17 11.71
CA GLY A 246 -2.72 6.56 12.98
C GLY A 246 -3.66 5.38 12.79
N LYS A 247 -3.44 4.29 13.53
CA LYS A 247 -4.29 3.10 13.55
C LYS A 247 -4.44 2.59 14.97
N TYR A 248 -5.67 2.43 15.44
CA TYR A 248 -5.98 1.92 16.75
C TYR A 248 -6.85 0.67 16.66
N TYR A 249 -6.37 -0.43 17.23
CA TYR A 249 -7.02 -1.73 17.23
C TYR A 249 -7.58 -2.03 18.61
N ILE A 250 -8.88 -2.31 18.67
CA ILE A 250 -9.65 -2.51 19.92
C ILE A 250 -10.30 -3.89 19.86
N PRO A 251 -9.86 -4.85 20.69
CA PRO A 251 -10.53 -6.15 20.79
C PRO A 251 -11.87 -5.96 21.51
N LEU A 252 -12.99 -6.07 20.79
CA LEU A 252 -14.33 -6.02 21.36
C LEU A 252 -14.72 -7.35 21.99
N SER A 253 -14.20 -8.44 21.44
CA SER A 253 -14.31 -9.79 21.99
C SER A 253 -13.11 -10.65 21.57
N ARG A 254 -13.13 -11.95 21.87
CA ARG A 254 -12.09 -12.88 21.39
C ARG A 254 -12.05 -13.02 19.86
N THR A 255 -13.18 -12.80 19.20
CA THR A 255 -13.36 -13.00 17.75
C THR A 255 -13.70 -11.71 17.01
N LEU A 256 -13.87 -10.60 17.70
CA LEU A 256 -14.32 -9.34 17.10
C LEU A 256 -13.32 -8.22 17.43
N THR A 257 -12.76 -7.62 16.40
CA THR A 257 -11.80 -6.50 16.51
C THR A 257 -12.34 -5.30 15.75
N LEU A 258 -12.39 -4.16 16.42
CA LEU A 258 -12.63 -2.86 15.80
C LEU A 258 -11.29 -2.19 15.53
N ALA A 259 -11.10 -1.69 14.34
CA ALA A 259 -9.97 -0.84 14.00
C ALA A 259 -10.46 0.55 13.57
N VAL A 260 -9.82 1.57 14.07
CA VAL A 260 -10.05 2.97 13.67
C VAL A 260 -8.73 3.50 13.13
N ALA A 261 -8.77 4.14 11.97
CA ALA A 261 -7.59 4.72 11.36
C ALA A 261 -7.87 6.15 10.90
N GLY A 262 -6.83 6.97 10.89
CA GLY A 262 -6.86 8.33 10.38
C GLY A 262 -5.54 8.68 9.72
N ASN A 263 -5.63 9.53 8.72
CA ASN A 263 -4.48 10.07 8.00
C ASN A 263 -4.67 11.58 7.86
N TYR A 264 -3.56 12.30 7.96
CA TYR A 264 -3.47 13.70 7.59
C TYR A 264 -2.20 13.92 6.78
N GLN A 265 -2.31 14.65 5.69
CA GLN A 265 -1.19 15.03 4.85
C GLN A 265 -1.28 16.50 4.51
N SER A 266 -0.14 17.17 4.49
CA SER A 266 -0.04 18.52 3.97
C SER A 266 1.21 18.71 3.12
N LEU A 267 1.10 19.62 2.16
CA LEU A 267 2.16 19.98 1.25
C LEU A 267 2.35 21.50 1.30
N THR A 268 3.60 21.91 1.50
CA THR A 268 3.98 23.34 1.48
C THR A 268 4.86 23.60 0.26
N HIS A 269 4.39 24.43 -0.63
CA HIS A 269 5.11 24.82 -1.83
C HIS A 269 6.20 25.85 -1.55
N HIS A 270 7.41 25.60 -2.07
CA HIS A 270 8.49 26.59 -2.11
C HIS A 270 8.84 26.98 -3.56
N ASP A 271 8.32 26.25 -4.55
CA ASP A 271 8.44 26.50 -5.97
C ASP A 271 7.08 26.24 -6.63
N LYS A 272 6.83 26.87 -7.78
CA LYS A 272 5.61 26.65 -8.56
C LYS A 272 5.62 25.32 -9.34
N ARG A 273 6.76 24.66 -9.40
CA ARG A 273 6.91 23.39 -10.11
C ARG A 273 6.64 22.23 -9.16
N LEU A 274 5.68 21.41 -9.52
CA LEU A 274 5.31 20.22 -8.77
C LEU A 274 4.82 19.15 -9.76
N THR A 275 5.25 17.90 -9.57
CA THR A 275 4.68 16.80 -10.36
C THR A 275 3.25 16.54 -9.91
N PRO A 276 2.33 16.18 -10.80
CA PRO A 276 0.96 15.84 -10.40
C PRO A 276 0.86 14.73 -9.35
N MET A 277 1.83 13.80 -9.34
CA MET A 277 1.88 12.71 -8.36
C MET A 277 2.46 13.11 -7.00
N ALA A 278 3.01 14.31 -6.85
CA ALA A 278 3.57 14.77 -5.57
C ALA A 278 2.49 15.32 -4.62
N ARG A 279 1.33 15.73 -5.15
CA ARG A 279 0.23 16.24 -4.30
C ARG A 279 -0.39 15.13 -3.48
N PRO A 280 -0.67 15.37 -2.20
CA PRO A 280 -1.51 14.51 -1.38
C PRO A 280 -2.84 14.18 -2.05
N TYR A 281 -3.37 13.00 -1.77
CA TYR A 281 -4.67 12.54 -2.29
C TYR A 281 -5.41 11.70 -1.25
N ILE A 282 -6.74 11.59 -1.40
CA ILE A 282 -7.56 10.74 -0.54
C ILE A 282 -7.18 9.28 -0.81
N GLU A 283 -6.65 8.59 0.20
CA GLU A 283 -6.30 7.19 0.14
C GLU A 283 -7.31 6.36 0.95
N LEU A 284 -8.41 5.97 0.29
CA LEU A 284 -9.45 5.11 0.83
C LEU A 284 -9.77 4.00 -0.17
N ARG A 285 -10.04 2.80 0.33
CA ARG A 285 -10.52 1.70 -0.53
C ARG A 285 -11.84 2.08 -1.17
N GLY A 286 -11.96 1.98 -2.51
CA GLY A 286 -13.14 2.36 -3.28
C GLY A 286 -13.04 3.75 -3.94
N ILE A 287 -11.98 4.49 -3.66
CA ILE A 287 -11.65 5.75 -4.32
C ILE A 287 -10.36 5.57 -5.11
N SER A 288 -10.37 5.92 -6.39
CA SER A 288 -9.18 5.86 -7.25
C SER A 288 -8.08 6.77 -6.74
N ARG A 289 -6.84 6.30 -6.80
CA ARG A 289 -5.68 7.12 -6.47
C ARG A 289 -5.63 8.36 -7.34
N TYR A 290 -5.24 9.49 -6.75
CA TYR A 290 -5.13 10.80 -7.41
C TYR A 290 -6.45 11.40 -7.94
N ARG A 291 -7.62 10.80 -7.61
CA ARG A 291 -8.90 11.36 -8.01
C ARG A 291 -9.20 12.69 -7.28
N TYR A 292 -9.00 12.69 -5.98
CA TYR A 292 -9.19 13.86 -5.13
C TYR A 292 -7.87 14.24 -4.50
N GLN A 293 -7.24 15.26 -5.05
CA GLN A 293 -5.95 15.80 -4.64
C GLN A 293 -6.11 17.18 -4.03
N GLY A 294 -5.25 17.52 -3.08
CA GLY A 294 -5.17 18.84 -2.48
C GLY A 294 -3.82 19.03 -1.81
N ASP A 295 -3.52 20.26 -1.40
CA ASP A 295 -2.35 20.53 -0.59
C ASP A 295 -2.55 20.08 0.85
N TYR A 296 -3.82 19.90 1.25
CA TYR A 296 -4.25 19.36 2.54
C TYR A 296 -5.21 18.20 2.29
N VAL A 297 -4.92 17.05 2.88
CA VAL A 297 -5.77 15.86 2.79
C VAL A 297 -5.91 15.25 4.17
N SER A 298 -7.11 14.83 4.50
CA SER A 298 -7.35 14.05 5.71
C SER A 298 -8.38 12.96 5.46
N THR A 299 -8.16 11.80 6.08
CA THR A 299 -9.09 10.67 6.03
C THR A 299 -9.34 10.12 7.42
N ALA A 300 -10.52 9.59 7.61
CA ALA A 300 -10.88 8.80 8.78
C ALA A 300 -11.61 7.54 8.31
N GLN A 301 -11.26 6.39 8.87
CA GLN A 301 -11.91 5.14 8.54
C GLN A 301 -12.05 4.22 9.74
N THR A 302 -13.04 3.34 9.67
CA THR A 302 -13.25 2.30 10.66
C THR A 302 -13.47 0.96 9.98
N GLN A 303 -13.02 -0.11 10.61
CA GLN A 303 -13.15 -1.48 10.14
C GLN A 303 -13.53 -2.38 11.29
N LEU A 304 -14.54 -3.20 11.10
CA LEU A 304 -14.93 -4.26 12.02
C LEU A 304 -14.53 -5.60 11.40
N ALA A 305 -13.68 -6.36 12.08
CA ALA A 305 -13.21 -7.67 11.66
C ALA A 305 -13.76 -8.74 12.59
N TRP A 306 -14.47 -9.71 12.02
CA TRP A 306 -15.11 -10.82 12.75
C TRP A 306 -14.51 -12.16 12.31
N GLU A 307 -13.79 -12.81 13.23
CA GLU A 307 -13.29 -14.17 13.07
C GLU A 307 -14.43 -15.16 13.39
N PHE A 308 -15.26 -15.45 12.38
CA PHE A 308 -16.48 -16.25 12.54
C PHE A 308 -16.18 -17.77 12.62
N GLN A 309 -15.01 -18.17 12.11
CA GLN A 309 -14.43 -19.50 12.28
C GLN A 309 -12.92 -19.37 12.42
N PRO A 310 -12.23 -20.36 12.99
CA PRO A 310 -10.76 -20.38 12.99
C PRO A 310 -10.23 -20.12 11.57
N ARG A 311 -9.33 -19.15 11.43
CA ARG A 311 -8.71 -18.70 10.16
C ARG A 311 -9.57 -17.88 9.21
N TRP A 312 -10.90 -17.83 9.41
CA TRP A 312 -11.83 -17.17 8.50
C TRP A 312 -12.35 -15.87 9.10
N ILE A 313 -12.09 -14.77 8.44
CA ILE A 313 -12.41 -13.44 8.93
C ILE A 313 -13.29 -12.74 7.90
N LEU A 314 -14.43 -12.27 8.33
CA LEU A 314 -15.27 -11.34 7.59
C LEU A 314 -15.02 -9.94 8.13
N GLN A 315 -14.93 -8.95 7.25
CA GLN A 315 -14.75 -7.56 7.67
C GLN A 315 -15.68 -6.62 6.92
N GLY A 316 -16.12 -5.58 7.61
CA GLY A 316 -16.83 -4.44 7.04
C GLY A 316 -16.07 -3.17 7.35
N PHE A 317 -16.06 -2.21 6.44
CA PHE A 317 -15.36 -0.95 6.63
C PHE A 317 -16.11 0.22 5.99
N VAL A 318 -15.88 1.39 6.55
CA VAL A 318 -16.34 2.67 6.04
C VAL A 318 -15.28 3.72 6.31
N GLY A 319 -15.10 4.63 5.37
CA GLY A 319 -14.16 5.74 5.48
C GLY A 319 -14.74 7.00 4.85
N ILE A 320 -14.23 8.12 5.32
CA ILE A 320 -14.54 9.46 4.81
C ILE A 320 -13.22 10.19 4.60
N GLY A 321 -13.11 10.93 3.52
CA GLY A 321 -11.93 11.71 3.18
C GLY A 321 -12.28 13.10 2.68
N SER A 322 -11.36 14.01 2.85
CA SER A 322 -11.44 15.38 2.33
C SER A 322 -10.09 15.80 1.77
N ALA A 323 -10.11 16.53 0.65
CA ALA A 323 -8.94 17.14 0.03
C ALA A 323 -9.25 18.61 -0.28
N ALA A 324 -8.33 19.52 0.05
CA ALA A 324 -8.48 20.94 -0.15
C ALA A 324 -7.13 21.60 -0.47
N ASP A 325 -7.16 22.74 -1.17
CA ASP A 325 -5.96 23.53 -1.44
C ASP A 325 -5.60 24.46 -0.28
N GLU A 326 -6.55 24.74 0.61
CA GLU A 326 -6.37 25.58 1.77
C GLU A 326 -6.79 24.84 3.05
N ALA A 327 -6.03 24.99 4.12
CA ALA A 327 -6.25 24.26 5.36
C ALA A 327 -7.64 24.53 5.99
N HIS A 328 -8.16 25.75 5.82
CA HIS A 328 -9.46 26.10 6.38
C HIS A 328 -10.65 25.49 5.62
N SER A 329 -10.47 25.10 4.35
CA SER A 329 -11.50 24.46 3.52
C SER A 329 -11.49 22.92 3.66
N LEU A 330 -10.58 22.38 4.46
CA LEU A 330 -10.56 20.94 4.76
C LEU A 330 -11.86 20.57 5.50
N TRP A 331 -12.51 19.50 5.03
CA TRP A 331 -13.82 19.02 5.50
C TRP A 331 -15.05 19.80 5.02
N GLU A 332 -14.91 20.81 4.16
CA GLU A 332 -16.07 21.44 3.49
C GLU A 332 -16.68 20.51 2.43
N GLN A 333 -15.83 19.72 1.74
CA GLN A 333 -16.24 18.68 0.82
C GLN A 333 -15.65 17.35 1.26
N THR A 334 -16.48 16.32 1.21
CA THR A 334 -16.09 14.99 1.69
C THR A 334 -16.55 13.92 0.73
N ASP A 335 -15.72 12.88 0.60
CA ASP A 335 -16.02 11.67 -0.15
C ASP A 335 -16.08 10.48 0.79
N VAL A 336 -17.08 9.63 0.61
CA VAL A 336 -17.32 8.46 1.46
C VAL A 336 -17.06 7.20 0.65
N ALA A 337 -16.36 6.25 1.27
CA ALA A 337 -16.17 4.91 0.73
C ALA A 337 -16.51 3.86 1.78
N TRP A 338 -17.05 2.74 1.35
CA TRP A 338 -17.43 1.65 2.22
C TRP A 338 -17.29 0.30 1.51
N GLY A 339 -17.29 -0.76 2.25
CA GLY A 339 -17.17 -2.07 1.66
C GLY A 339 -17.14 -3.20 2.66
N THR A 340 -16.91 -4.38 2.11
CA THR A 340 -16.74 -5.61 2.87
C THR A 340 -15.57 -6.40 2.35
N GLY A 341 -15.00 -7.23 3.20
CA GLY A 341 -13.85 -8.05 2.85
C GLY A 341 -13.87 -9.39 3.57
N PHE A 342 -13.11 -10.28 2.99
CA PHE A 342 -12.93 -11.64 3.48
C PHE A 342 -11.45 -11.94 3.58
N ARG A 343 -11.02 -12.55 4.69
CA ARG A 343 -9.63 -12.94 4.92
C ARG A 343 -9.53 -14.40 5.32
N TYR A 344 -8.45 -15.00 4.89
CA TYR A 344 -8.01 -16.31 5.32
C TYR A 344 -6.62 -16.21 5.94
N LEU A 345 -6.45 -16.75 7.15
CA LEU A 345 -5.19 -16.76 7.88
C LEU A 345 -4.29 -17.87 7.34
N ILE A 346 -3.50 -17.54 6.33
CA ILE A 346 -2.67 -18.50 5.56
C ILE A 346 -1.42 -18.96 6.32
N ALA A 347 -0.92 -18.17 7.28
CA ALA A 347 0.16 -18.57 8.17
C ALA A 347 -0.15 -18.08 9.59
N ARG A 348 -0.82 -18.94 10.37
CA ARG A 348 -1.37 -18.62 11.70
C ARG A 348 -0.31 -18.12 12.68
N GLN A 349 0.86 -18.75 12.70
CA GLN A 349 1.91 -18.39 13.65
C GLN A 349 2.52 -17.01 13.41
N TYR A 350 2.43 -16.51 12.17
CA TYR A 350 2.87 -15.17 11.80
C TYR A 350 1.74 -14.14 11.86
N GLY A 351 0.49 -14.58 11.91
CA GLY A 351 -0.67 -13.72 11.71
C GLY A 351 -0.83 -13.28 10.24
N LEU A 352 -0.19 -13.98 9.30
CA LEU A 352 -0.25 -13.62 7.89
C LEU A 352 -1.58 -14.08 7.29
N GLN A 353 -2.33 -13.13 6.76
CA GLN A 353 -3.61 -13.36 6.12
C GLN A 353 -3.63 -12.84 4.68
N THR A 354 -4.45 -13.45 3.86
CA THR A 354 -4.72 -13.03 2.50
C THR A 354 -6.22 -12.98 2.27
N GLY A 355 -6.69 -12.16 1.36
CA GLY A 355 -8.11 -12.10 1.08
C GLY A 355 -8.50 -11.05 0.06
N ILE A 356 -9.78 -10.79 0.01
CA ILE A 356 -10.42 -9.96 -1.01
C ILE A 356 -11.31 -8.93 -0.32
N ASP A 357 -11.25 -7.68 -0.79
CA ASP A 357 -12.17 -6.61 -0.43
C ASP A 357 -12.95 -6.15 -1.66
N ILE A 358 -14.23 -5.90 -1.48
CA ILE A 358 -15.07 -5.18 -2.42
C ILE A 358 -15.40 -3.84 -1.79
N ALA A 359 -15.06 -2.76 -2.47
CA ALA A 359 -15.25 -1.40 -1.99
C ALA A 359 -16.04 -0.56 -2.99
N PHE A 360 -16.79 0.37 -2.46
CA PHE A 360 -17.69 1.26 -3.19
C PHE A 360 -17.47 2.69 -2.71
N SER A 361 -17.61 3.63 -3.63
CA SER A 361 -17.79 5.05 -3.37
C SER A 361 -18.96 5.57 -4.23
N GLU A 362 -19.24 6.86 -4.19
CA GLU A 362 -20.32 7.46 -4.97
C GLU A 362 -20.17 7.21 -6.48
N HIS A 363 -18.94 7.15 -6.97
CA HIS A 363 -18.67 7.11 -8.41
C HIS A 363 -17.92 5.86 -8.87
N GLU A 364 -17.43 5.03 -7.95
CA GLU A 364 -16.48 3.97 -8.27
C GLU A 364 -16.75 2.70 -7.46
N GLN A 365 -16.30 1.60 -8.01
CA GLN A 365 -16.24 0.31 -7.33
C GLN A 365 -14.90 -0.36 -7.62
N ALA A 366 -14.34 -1.02 -6.62
CA ALA A 366 -13.06 -1.70 -6.76
C ALA A 366 -13.04 -3.02 -5.99
N LEU A 367 -12.26 -3.96 -6.52
CA LEU A 367 -11.98 -5.23 -5.91
C LEU A 367 -10.49 -5.25 -5.56
N TYR A 368 -10.13 -5.53 -4.32
CA TYR A 368 -8.74 -5.57 -3.87
C TYR A 368 -8.36 -6.96 -3.40
N PHE A 369 -7.20 -7.44 -3.83
CA PHE A 369 -6.53 -8.58 -3.23
C PHE A 369 -5.51 -8.08 -2.23
N ASN A 370 -5.66 -8.49 -0.99
CA ASN A 370 -4.86 -7.99 0.11
C ASN A 370 -4.08 -9.11 0.80
N VAL A 371 -2.88 -8.72 1.27
CA VAL A 371 -2.10 -9.48 2.23
C VAL A 371 -1.93 -8.61 3.47
N GLY A 372 -2.33 -9.13 4.63
CA GLY A 372 -2.39 -8.38 5.88
C GLY A 372 -3.79 -7.87 6.22
N SER A 373 -3.87 -6.92 7.16
CA SER A 373 -5.15 -6.44 7.75
C SER A 373 -6.06 -5.67 6.78
N GLY A 374 -5.50 -5.07 5.76
CA GLY A 374 -6.23 -4.24 4.80
C GLY A 374 -6.48 -2.78 5.22
N LEU A 375 -5.94 -2.34 6.37
CA LEU A 375 -5.93 -0.94 6.83
C LEU A 375 -4.53 -0.35 6.64
#